data_13486a31760bda00ac5886376ed122c4
#
_entry.id   13486a31760bda00ac5886376ed122c4
#
_cell.length_a   1.000
_cell.length_b   1.000
_cell.length_c   1.000
_cell.angle_alpha   90.00
_cell.angle_beta   90.00
_cell.angle_gamma   90.00
#
_symmetry.space_group_name_H-M   'P 1'
#
loop_
_entity.id
_entity.type
_entity.pdbx_description
1 polymer ?
#
loop_
_entity_poly.entity_id
_entity_poly.type
_entity_poly.pdbx_seq_one_letter_code
_entity_poly.pdbx_strand_id
1 'polypeptide(L)'
;MASKKQEIRKQIKKKEAKELEELGLNPNAEIVDLNDDLGEDVVVETFDDVVKKPQQPIEFKTTPQKEKKGLFGSIKKAFSQDNKILKKLEKQALQIMDLEPQYQAMSDEELAHQTELFKERLKNGETLDDILVEAFATVREAAYRRLGLKAFKVQLMGAISLHNGDIAEMKTGEGKTLTSIFPVYLNALTGEGVH
;
A
#
# COMPACT_ATOMS: atom_id res chain seq x y z
N MET A 1 -13.75 -40.60 14.85
CA MET A 1 -13.61 -39.35 14.07
C MET A 1 -12.21 -38.74 14.15
N ALA A 2 -11.44 -38.86 15.22
CA ALA A 2 -10.08 -38.35 15.36
C ALA A 2 -9.07 -38.92 14.35
N SER A 3 -9.15 -40.21 13.99
CA SER A 3 -8.24 -40.90 13.07
C SER A 3 -8.25 -40.28 11.63
N LYS A 4 -9.44 -39.98 11.10
CA LYS A 4 -9.60 -39.44 9.74
C LYS A 4 -9.01 -38.01 9.60
N LYS A 5 -9.06 -37.22 10.68
CA LYS A 5 -8.49 -35.86 10.73
C LYS A 5 -6.94 -35.90 10.77
N GLN A 6 -6.35 -36.87 11.42
CA GLN A 6 -4.91 -37.10 11.44
C GLN A 6 -4.37 -37.57 10.07
N GLU A 7 -5.12 -38.44 9.38
CA GLU A 7 -4.76 -38.91 8.04
C GLU A 7 -4.75 -37.76 7.01
N ILE A 8 -5.77 -36.91 7.04
CA ILE A 8 -5.85 -35.70 6.17
C ILE A 8 -4.67 -34.75 6.45
N ARG A 9 -4.32 -34.50 7.71
CA ARG A 9 -3.16 -33.67 8.06
C ARG A 9 -1.84 -34.23 7.57
N LYS A 10 -1.66 -35.57 7.60
CA LYS A 10 -0.47 -36.23 7.04
C LYS A 10 -0.39 -36.10 5.52
N GLN A 11 -1.52 -36.16 4.83
CA GLN A 11 -1.55 -36.03 3.37
C GLN A 11 -1.26 -34.59 2.94
N ILE A 12 -1.78 -33.59 3.68
CA ILE A 12 -1.49 -32.16 3.43
C ILE A 12 0.00 -31.89 3.61
N LYS A 13 0.60 -32.28 4.75
CA LYS A 13 2.04 -32.10 4.98
C LYS A 13 2.92 -32.78 3.94
N LYS A 14 2.51 -33.95 3.44
CA LYS A 14 3.26 -34.66 2.39
C LYS A 14 3.17 -33.95 1.03
N LYS A 15 2.04 -33.30 0.75
CA LYS A 15 1.85 -32.52 -0.48
C LYS A 15 2.65 -31.20 -0.42
N GLU A 16 2.62 -30.51 0.70
CA GLU A 16 3.40 -29.28 0.94
C GLU A 16 4.91 -29.54 0.87
N ALA A 17 5.40 -30.64 1.48
CA ALA A 17 6.81 -31.03 1.42
C ALA A 17 7.28 -31.30 -0.02
N LYS A 18 6.43 -31.93 -0.85
CA LYS A 18 6.75 -32.20 -2.26
C LYS A 18 6.79 -30.92 -3.10
N GLU A 19 5.90 -29.97 -2.80
CA GLU A 19 5.84 -28.68 -3.48
C GLU A 19 7.05 -27.80 -3.13
N LEU A 20 7.56 -27.88 -1.88
CA LEU A 20 8.79 -27.22 -1.45
C LEU A 20 10.05 -27.85 -2.11
N GLU A 21 10.10 -29.16 -2.28
CA GLU A 21 11.17 -29.83 -3.02
C GLU A 21 11.19 -29.45 -4.51
N GLU A 22 10.03 -29.31 -5.14
CA GLU A 22 9.91 -28.87 -6.54
C GLU A 22 10.37 -27.42 -6.73
N LEU A 23 10.27 -26.59 -5.67
CA LEU A 23 10.77 -25.21 -5.64
C LEU A 23 12.25 -25.10 -5.23
N GLY A 24 12.94 -26.24 -4.99
CA GLY A 24 14.35 -26.26 -4.56
C GLY A 24 14.56 -25.81 -3.11
N LEU A 25 13.49 -25.78 -2.30
CA LEU A 25 13.54 -25.42 -0.88
C LEU A 25 13.62 -26.70 -0.02
N ASN A 26 14.40 -26.64 1.06
CA ASN A 26 14.53 -27.77 1.97
C ASN A 26 13.28 -27.94 2.84
N PRO A 27 12.48 -29.03 2.66
CA PRO A 27 11.25 -29.22 3.43
C PRO A 27 11.47 -29.50 4.93
N ASN A 28 12.73 -29.78 5.32
CA ASN A 28 13.15 -30.00 6.71
C ASN A 28 14.00 -28.85 7.26
N ALA A 29 13.98 -27.67 6.62
CA ALA A 29 14.61 -26.50 7.23
C ALA A 29 13.88 -26.24 8.57
N GLU A 30 14.63 -26.32 9.67
CA GLU A 30 14.13 -25.90 10.97
C GLU A 30 13.74 -24.42 10.84
N ILE A 31 12.45 -24.15 10.97
CA ILE A 31 11.99 -22.78 11.20
C ILE A 31 12.54 -22.43 12.57
N VAL A 32 13.57 -21.61 12.62
CA VAL A 32 14.07 -21.03 13.87
C VAL A 32 12.89 -20.26 14.45
N ASP A 33 12.32 -20.78 15.52
CA ASP A 33 11.23 -20.16 16.23
C ASP A 33 11.83 -18.94 16.94
N LEU A 34 11.58 -17.75 16.35
CA LEU A 34 12.07 -16.47 16.88
C LEU A 34 11.43 -16.12 18.24
N ASN A 35 10.58 -16.98 18.79
CA ASN A 35 9.92 -16.78 20.06
C ASN A 35 10.77 -17.15 21.28
N ASP A 36 11.89 -17.86 21.11
CA ASP A 36 12.73 -18.27 22.27
C ASP A 36 13.54 -17.12 22.89
N ASP A 37 13.62 -15.95 22.25
CA ASP A 37 14.37 -14.78 22.76
C ASP A 37 13.48 -13.61 23.22
N LEU A 38 12.17 -13.73 23.12
CA LEU A 38 11.23 -12.70 23.59
C LEU A 38 10.69 -13.11 24.97
N GLY A 39 11.02 -12.32 26.00
CA GLY A 39 10.57 -12.57 27.38
C GLY A 39 9.06 -12.82 27.51
N GLU A 40 8.66 -13.51 28.57
CA GLU A 40 7.34 -14.13 28.82
C GLU A 40 6.10 -13.20 28.69
N ASP A 41 6.26 -11.91 28.41
CA ASP A 41 5.18 -10.91 28.38
C ASP A 41 4.78 -10.44 26.95
N VAL A 42 5.35 -11.01 25.87
CA VAL A 42 5.01 -10.61 24.50
C VAL A 42 3.98 -11.56 23.91
N VAL A 43 2.71 -11.15 23.94
CA VAL A 43 1.63 -11.84 23.21
C VAL A 43 1.74 -11.48 21.74
N VAL A 44 2.28 -12.39 20.91
CA VAL A 44 2.31 -12.25 19.45
C VAL A 44 0.95 -12.69 18.92
N GLU A 45 0.08 -11.73 18.56
CA GLU A 45 -1.15 -12.03 17.83
C GLU A 45 -0.79 -12.53 16.42
N THR A 46 -1.26 -13.72 16.04
CA THR A 46 -1.05 -14.26 14.70
C THR A 46 -1.92 -13.48 13.69
N PHE A 47 -1.47 -13.46 12.42
CA PHE A 47 -2.20 -12.78 11.34
C PHE A 47 -3.67 -13.25 11.25
N ASP A 48 -3.95 -14.52 11.55
CA ASP A 48 -5.30 -15.09 11.57
C ASP A 48 -6.16 -14.56 12.72
N ASP A 49 -5.57 -14.17 13.83
CA ASP A 49 -6.29 -13.61 14.99
C ASP A 49 -6.69 -12.16 14.73
N VAL A 50 -5.87 -11.42 13.97
CA VAL A 50 -6.16 -10.03 13.57
C VAL A 50 -7.27 -9.96 12.52
N VAL A 51 -7.32 -10.92 11.59
CA VAL A 51 -8.32 -10.94 10.50
C VAL A 51 -9.72 -11.36 10.99
N LYS A 52 -9.82 -12.14 12.08
CA LYS A 52 -11.11 -12.69 12.59
C LYS A 52 -11.85 -11.76 13.56
N LYS A 53 -11.25 -10.66 14.03
CA LYS A 53 -11.96 -9.71 14.88
C LYS A 53 -12.88 -8.83 14.00
N PRO A 54 -14.22 -8.85 14.21
CA PRO A 54 -15.09 -7.93 13.49
C PRO A 54 -14.69 -6.50 13.86
N GLN A 55 -14.26 -5.73 12.85
CA GLN A 55 -13.94 -4.32 13.05
C GLN A 55 -15.22 -3.59 13.40
N GLN A 56 -15.35 -3.16 14.66
CA GLN A 56 -16.43 -2.27 15.05
C GLN A 56 -16.27 -0.93 14.35
N PRO A 57 -17.37 -0.31 13.89
CA PRO A 57 -17.30 1.03 13.30
C PRO A 57 -16.70 2.00 14.31
N ILE A 58 -15.61 2.66 13.93
CA ILE A 58 -14.99 3.68 14.77
C ILE A 58 -15.90 4.89 14.76
N GLU A 59 -16.67 5.10 15.82
CA GLU A 59 -17.42 6.34 16.03
C GLU A 59 -16.43 7.47 16.32
N PHE A 60 -16.29 8.39 15.37
CA PHE A 60 -15.55 9.62 15.57
C PHE A 60 -16.34 10.54 16.51
N LYS A 61 -15.96 10.55 17.80
CA LYS A 61 -16.42 11.61 18.72
C LYS A 61 -15.74 12.92 18.34
N THR A 62 -16.43 13.76 17.60
CA THR A 62 -16.03 15.14 17.38
C THR A 62 -16.18 15.92 18.68
N THR A 63 -15.07 16.28 19.31
CA THR A 63 -15.08 17.19 20.45
C THR A 63 -15.44 18.60 19.96
N PRO A 64 -16.50 19.24 20.48
CA PRO A 64 -16.84 20.58 20.05
C PRO A 64 -15.76 21.57 20.53
N GLN A 65 -15.01 22.14 19.57
CA GLN A 65 -14.10 23.24 19.85
C GLN A 65 -14.91 24.53 20.08
N LYS A 66 -14.75 25.12 21.27
CA LYS A 66 -15.31 26.44 21.59
C LYS A 66 -14.72 27.49 20.65
N GLU A 67 -15.59 28.10 19.84
CA GLU A 67 -15.25 29.22 18.97
C GLU A 67 -14.77 30.43 19.79
N LYS A 68 -13.51 30.78 19.64
CA LYS A 68 -13.03 32.13 20.03
C LYS A 68 -13.20 33.09 18.84
N LYS A 69 -14.19 33.98 18.93
CA LYS A 69 -14.40 35.10 17.99
C LYS A 69 -13.20 36.01 18.07
N GLY A 70 -12.45 36.22 16.97
CA GLY A 70 -11.44 37.29 16.92
C GLY A 70 -10.27 37.17 15.93
N LEU A 71 -10.20 36.15 15.04
CA LEU A 71 -9.11 36.05 14.02
C LEU A 71 -9.63 35.56 12.65
N PHE A 72 -10.83 35.94 12.26
CA PHE A 72 -11.55 35.34 11.15
C PHE A 72 -11.01 35.63 9.74
N GLY A 73 -10.20 36.66 9.53
CA GLY A 73 -9.72 37.00 8.19
C GLY A 73 -8.58 36.12 7.67
N SER A 74 -7.60 35.83 8.52
CA SER A 74 -6.42 35.02 8.15
C SER A 74 -6.71 33.53 8.12
N ILE A 75 -7.57 33.05 9.03
CA ILE A 75 -7.99 31.62 9.09
C ILE A 75 -8.81 31.23 7.85
N LYS A 76 -9.70 32.11 7.37
CA LYS A 76 -10.51 31.83 6.18
C LYS A 76 -9.66 31.71 4.90
N LYS A 77 -8.52 32.42 4.83
CA LYS A 77 -7.59 32.33 3.69
C LYS A 77 -6.74 31.06 3.73
N ALA A 78 -6.30 30.61 4.90
CA ALA A 78 -5.59 29.36 5.10
C ALA A 78 -6.50 28.15 4.76
N PHE A 79 -7.70 28.08 5.33
CA PHE A 79 -8.68 27.02 5.01
C PHE A 79 -9.08 26.99 3.53
N SER A 80 -9.07 28.12 2.82
CA SER A 80 -9.34 28.17 1.38
C SER A 80 -8.20 27.58 0.55
N GLN A 81 -6.96 27.70 1.00
CA GLN A 81 -5.79 27.14 0.31
C GLN A 81 -5.68 25.64 0.51
N ASP A 82 -5.86 25.16 1.73
CA ASP A 82 -5.88 23.72 2.06
C ASP A 82 -6.95 22.98 1.26
N ASN A 83 -8.14 23.55 1.15
CA ASN A 83 -9.22 22.98 0.35
C ASN A 83 -8.89 22.90 -1.16
N LYS A 84 -8.08 23.81 -1.69
CA LYS A 84 -7.65 23.75 -3.10
C LYS A 84 -6.61 22.64 -3.30
N ILE A 85 -5.66 22.50 -2.38
CA ILE A 85 -4.66 21.44 -2.40
C ILE A 85 -5.35 20.09 -2.32
N LEU A 86 -6.23 19.87 -1.34
CA LEU A 86 -6.98 18.64 -1.19
C LEU A 86 -7.78 18.27 -2.44
N LYS A 87 -8.46 19.25 -3.07
CA LYS A 87 -9.19 19.01 -4.32
C LYS A 87 -8.27 18.62 -5.49
N LYS A 88 -7.07 19.21 -5.55
CA LYS A 88 -6.07 18.82 -6.58
C LYS A 88 -5.62 17.38 -6.38
N LEU A 89 -5.23 17.01 -5.15
CA LEU A 89 -4.82 15.65 -4.80
C LEU A 89 -5.95 14.64 -5.06
N GLU A 90 -7.16 14.97 -4.66
CA GLU A 90 -8.33 14.12 -4.89
C GLU A 90 -8.59 13.90 -6.39
N LYS A 91 -8.50 14.95 -7.21
CA LYS A 91 -8.65 14.85 -8.66
C LYS A 91 -7.62 13.90 -9.26
N GLN A 92 -6.35 14.03 -8.89
CA GLN A 92 -5.29 13.14 -9.39
C GLN A 92 -5.50 11.70 -8.91
N ALA A 93 -5.88 11.51 -7.65
CA ALA A 93 -6.18 10.17 -7.12
C ALA A 93 -7.36 9.50 -7.86
N LEU A 94 -8.39 10.25 -8.22
CA LEU A 94 -9.50 9.74 -9.03
C LEU A 94 -9.03 9.38 -10.44
N GLN A 95 -8.19 10.19 -11.08
CA GLN A 95 -7.61 9.87 -12.40
C GLN A 95 -6.82 8.54 -12.38
N ILE A 96 -6.04 8.30 -11.31
CA ILE A 96 -5.33 7.03 -11.11
C ILE A 96 -6.33 5.85 -11.00
N MET A 97 -7.41 6.04 -10.25
CA MET A 97 -8.44 5.01 -10.08
C MET A 97 -9.23 4.75 -11.37
N ASP A 98 -9.48 5.78 -12.17
CA ASP A 98 -10.20 5.68 -13.45
C ASP A 98 -9.42 4.84 -14.49
N LEU A 99 -8.09 4.76 -14.36
CA LEU A 99 -7.25 3.90 -15.20
C LEU A 99 -7.31 2.40 -14.82
N GLU A 100 -7.96 2.05 -13.69
CA GLU A 100 -8.01 0.67 -13.19
C GLU A 100 -8.44 -0.36 -14.24
N PRO A 101 -9.52 -0.17 -15.03
CA PRO A 101 -9.94 -1.17 -16.02
C PRO A 101 -8.89 -1.42 -17.09
N GLN A 102 -8.16 -0.38 -17.51
CA GLN A 102 -7.10 -0.46 -18.51
C GLN A 102 -5.93 -1.29 -17.99
N TYR A 103 -5.47 -1.02 -16.77
CA TYR A 103 -4.33 -1.71 -16.17
C TYR A 103 -4.66 -3.15 -15.75
N GLN A 104 -5.89 -3.42 -15.35
CA GLN A 104 -6.37 -4.77 -15.09
C GLN A 104 -6.42 -5.65 -16.35
N ALA A 105 -6.64 -5.07 -17.52
CA ALA A 105 -6.67 -5.79 -18.78
C ALA A 105 -5.27 -6.15 -19.32
N MET A 106 -4.20 -5.52 -18.83
CA MET A 106 -2.82 -5.80 -19.24
C MET A 106 -2.35 -7.18 -18.72
N SER A 107 -1.52 -7.87 -19.51
CA SER A 107 -0.77 -9.03 -19.04
C SER A 107 0.29 -8.62 -18.01
N ASP A 108 0.90 -9.58 -17.33
CA ASP A 108 2.00 -9.28 -16.37
C ASP A 108 3.22 -8.71 -17.10
N GLU A 109 3.50 -9.16 -18.31
CA GLU A 109 4.57 -8.66 -19.15
C GLU A 109 4.32 -7.23 -19.61
N GLU A 110 3.10 -6.90 -20.05
CA GLU A 110 2.70 -5.55 -20.43
C GLU A 110 2.76 -4.58 -19.26
N LEU A 111 2.32 -5.03 -18.05
CA LEU A 111 2.40 -4.23 -16.85
C LEU A 111 3.86 -3.97 -16.44
N ALA A 112 4.73 -4.97 -16.51
CA ALA A 112 6.16 -4.83 -16.22
C ALA A 112 6.85 -3.88 -17.22
N HIS A 113 6.46 -3.95 -18.50
CA HIS A 113 7.02 -3.13 -19.57
C HIS A 113 6.70 -1.63 -19.40
N GLN A 114 5.65 -1.27 -18.64
CA GLN A 114 5.34 0.14 -18.34
C GLN A 114 6.55 0.87 -17.74
N THR A 115 7.37 0.20 -16.94
CA THR A 115 8.57 0.78 -16.35
C THR A 115 9.56 1.28 -17.41
N GLU A 116 9.78 0.52 -18.47
CA GLU A 116 10.69 0.91 -19.56
C GLU A 116 10.10 2.05 -20.40
N LEU A 117 8.79 2.02 -20.65
CA LEU A 117 8.09 3.09 -21.35
C LEU A 117 8.18 4.42 -20.57
N PHE A 118 8.02 4.40 -19.24
CA PHE A 118 8.17 5.62 -18.44
C PHE A 118 9.60 6.15 -18.47
N LYS A 119 10.60 5.29 -18.37
CA LYS A 119 12.01 5.70 -18.49
C LYS A 119 12.31 6.32 -19.87
N GLU A 120 11.74 5.78 -20.94
CA GLU A 120 11.88 6.35 -22.28
C GLU A 120 11.22 7.73 -22.38
N ARG A 121 10.02 7.89 -21.86
CA ARG A 121 9.29 9.18 -21.81
C ARG A 121 10.08 10.24 -21.05
N LEU A 122 10.67 9.88 -19.90
CA LEU A 122 11.54 10.78 -19.13
C LEU A 122 12.80 11.18 -19.93
N LYS A 123 13.44 10.24 -20.65
CA LYS A 123 14.57 10.55 -21.54
C LYS A 123 14.19 11.48 -22.69
N ASN A 124 12.94 11.43 -23.13
CA ASN A 124 12.39 12.29 -24.18
C ASN A 124 11.93 13.66 -23.66
N GLY A 125 12.11 13.94 -22.37
CA GLY A 125 11.89 15.25 -21.76
C GLY A 125 10.57 15.42 -21.03
N GLU A 126 9.77 14.36 -20.86
CA GLU A 126 8.63 14.41 -19.94
C GLU A 126 9.12 14.49 -18.49
N THR A 127 8.30 15.07 -17.63
CA THR A 127 8.60 15.19 -16.19
C THR A 127 7.97 14.04 -15.40
N LEU A 128 8.39 13.87 -14.15
CA LEU A 128 7.76 12.91 -13.24
C LEU A 128 6.28 13.23 -13.03
N ASP A 129 5.91 14.51 -12.99
CA ASP A 129 4.51 14.94 -12.87
C ASP A 129 3.65 14.52 -14.07
N ASP A 130 4.22 14.52 -15.27
CA ASP A 130 3.51 14.13 -16.51
C ASP A 130 3.15 12.65 -16.50
N ILE A 131 4.02 11.80 -15.96
CA ILE A 131 3.81 10.34 -15.91
C ILE A 131 3.20 9.85 -14.59
N LEU A 132 3.03 10.71 -13.58
CA LEU A 132 2.63 10.34 -12.22
C LEU A 132 1.37 9.47 -12.18
N VAL A 133 0.33 9.88 -12.89
CA VAL A 133 -0.98 9.19 -12.87
C VAL A 133 -0.87 7.76 -13.38
N GLU A 134 -0.17 7.56 -14.50
CA GLU A 134 0.04 6.26 -15.13
C GLU A 134 1.00 5.39 -14.31
N ALA A 135 2.07 5.98 -13.81
CA ALA A 135 3.03 5.29 -12.95
C ALA A 135 2.36 4.79 -11.65
N PHE A 136 1.53 5.61 -11.03
CA PHE A 136 0.78 5.21 -9.82
C PHE A 136 -0.29 4.16 -10.13
N ALA A 137 -0.95 4.21 -11.30
CA ALA A 137 -1.86 3.17 -11.74
C ALA A 137 -1.13 1.82 -11.93
N THR A 138 0.09 1.84 -12.50
CA THR A 138 0.96 0.66 -12.62
C THR A 138 1.27 0.04 -11.26
N VAL A 139 1.74 0.86 -10.30
CA VAL A 139 2.07 0.39 -8.95
C VAL A 139 0.84 -0.16 -8.24
N ARG A 140 -0.32 0.50 -8.39
CA ARG A 140 -1.57 0.08 -7.75
C ARG A 140 -2.02 -1.30 -8.22
N GLU A 141 -1.94 -1.55 -9.53
CA GLU A 141 -2.27 -2.85 -10.11
C GLU A 141 -1.22 -3.92 -9.75
N ALA A 142 0.07 -3.60 -9.82
CA ALA A 142 1.14 -4.51 -9.42
C ALA A 142 1.04 -4.92 -7.94
N ALA A 143 0.77 -3.98 -7.04
CA ALA A 143 0.56 -4.26 -5.62
C ALA A 143 -0.66 -5.17 -5.41
N TYR A 144 -1.75 -4.94 -6.14
CA TYR A 144 -2.91 -5.80 -6.07
C TYR A 144 -2.62 -7.23 -6.53
N ARG A 145 -1.94 -7.41 -7.68
CA ARG A 145 -1.59 -8.75 -8.20
C ARG A 145 -0.63 -9.51 -7.30
N ARG A 146 0.37 -8.83 -6.72
CA ARG A 146 1.44 -9.49 -5.95
C ARG A 146 1.13 -9.63 -4.46
N LEU A 147 0.40 -8.69 -3.87
CA LEU A 147 0.17 -8.61 -2.43
C LEU A 147 -1.31 -8.73 -2.05
N GLY A 148 -2.23 -8.70 -3.02
CA GLY A 148 -3.66 -8.60 -2.76
C GLY A 148 -4.09 -7.23 -2.18
N LEU A 149 -3.19 -6.24 -2.17
CA LEU A 149 -3.41 -4.93 -1.57
C LEU A 149 -3.71 -3.88 -2.64
N LYS A 150 -4.93 -3.37 -2.63
CA LYS A 150 -5.35 -2.30 -3.54
C LYS A 150 -5.42 -0.98 -2.76
N ALA A 151 -4.61 0.00 -3.15
CA ALA A 151 -4.57 1.30 -2.49
C ALA A 151 -5.91 2.04 -2.63
N PHE A 152 -6.37 2.62 -1.51
CA PHE A 152 -7.56 3.46 -1.46
C PHE A 152 -7.24 4.89 -1.90
N LYS A 153 -8.29 5.65 -2.26
CA LYS A 153 -8.17 7.05 -2.68
C LYS A 153 -7.33 7.89 -1.72
N VAL A 154 -7.57 7.78 -0.42
CA VAL A 154 -6.84 8.55 0.60
C VAL A 154 -5.35 8.19 0.66
N GLN A 155 -4.99 6.94 0.41
CA GLN A 155 -3.59 6.49 0.34
C GLN A 155 -2.90 7.05 -0.91
N LEU A 156 -3.59 7.08 -2.05
CA LEU A 156 -3.10 7.72 -3.28
C LEU A 156 -2.89 9.22 -3.09
N MET A 157 -3.82 9.91 -2.42
CA MET A 157 -3.66 11.34 -2.08
C MET A 157 -2.43 11.56 -1.19
N GLY A 158 -2.23 10.71 -0.17
CA GLY A 158 -1.03 10.75 0.67
C GLY A 158 0.25 10.50 -0.11
N ALA A 159 0.24 9.56 -1.05
CA ALA A 159 1.38 9.24 -1.90
C ALA A 159 1.75 10.41 -2.85
N ILE A 160 0.74 11.08 -3.43
CA ILE A 160 0.94 12.27 -4.26
C ILE A 160 1.51 13.43 -3.42
N SER A 161 1.01 13.61 -2.20
CA SER A 161 1.51 14.62 -1.26
C SER A 161 3.00 14.38 -0.94
N LEU A 162 3.38 13.14 -0.65
CA LEU A 162 4.78 12.76 -0.43
C LEU A 162 5.67 13.03 -1.66
N HIS A 163 5.18 12.73 -2.87
CA HIS A 163 5.91 13.06 -4.10
C HIS A 163 6.12 14.56 -4.28
N ASN A 164 5.15 15.37 -3.90
CA ASN A 164 5.25 16.84 -3.92
C ASN A 164 6.21 17.40 -2.86
N GLY A 165 6.80 16.58 -1.99
CA GLY A 165 7.68 17.00 -0.90
C GLY A 165 6.94 17.45 0.36
N ASP A 166 5.64 17.20 0.44
CA ASP A 166 4.83 17.50 1.62
C ASP A 166 4.93 16.39 2.67
N ILE A 167 4.44 16.65 3.87
CA ILE A 167 4.30 15.67 4.94
C ILE A 167 2.87 15.11 4.95
N ALA A 168 2.75 13.80 4.74
CA ALA A 168 1.47 13.10 4.85
C ALA A 168 1.34 12.43 6.23
N GLU A 169 0.51 12.99 7.11
CA GLU A 169 0.20 12.37 8.39
C GLU A 169 -0.84 11.26 8.21
N MET A 170 -0.48 10.05 8.63
CA MET A 170 -1.36 8.87 8.58
C MET A 170 -1.33 8.16 9.94
N LYS A 171 -2.49 7.72 10.42
CA LYS A 171 -2.59 6.96 11.68
C LYS A 171 -1.98 5.56 11.55
N THR A 172 -1.67 4.95 12.68
CA THR A 172 -1.22 3.56 12.73
C THR A 172 -2.29 2.65 12.11
N GLY A 173 -1.88 1.72 11.25
CA GLY A 173 -2.80 0.80 10.55
C GLY A 173 -3.39 1.33 9.25
N GLU A 174 -3.17 2.59 8.86
CA GLU A 174 -3.71 3.17 7.60
C GLU A 174 -2.89 2.83 6.34
N GLY A 175 -1.89 1.96 6.45
CA GLY A 175 -1.14 1.46 5.30
C GLY A 175 -0.03 2.38 4.79
N LYS A 176 0.73 3.02 5.71
CA LYS A 176 1.87 3.89 5.37
C LYS A 176 2.86 3.24 4.41
N THR A 177 3.20 1.96 4.65
CA THR A 177 4.12 1.21 3.80
C THR A 177 3.59 1.09 2.37
N LEU A 178 2.30 0.78 2.19
CA LEU A 178 1.69 0.74 0.87
C LEU A 178 1.69 2.12 0.21
N THR A 179 1.42 3.18 0.97
CA THR A 179 1.43 4.56 0.48
C THR A 179 2.81 4.98 0.00
N SER A 180 3.89 4.61 0.71
CA SER A 180 5.26 5.04 0.39
C SER A 180 5.81 4.40 -0.88
N ILE A 181 5.34 3.21 -1.30
CA ILE A 181 5.88 2.55 -2.51
C ILE A 181 5.60 3.34 -3.80
N PHE A 182 4.53 4.14 -3.85
CA PHE A 182 4.16 4.92 -5.03
C PHE A 182 5.18 6.00 -5.36
N PRO A 183 5.50 6.94 -4.45
CA PRO A 183 6.50 7.96 -4.72
C PRO A 183 7.91 7.36 -4.86
N VAL A 184 8.23 6.27 -4.14
CA VAL A 184 9.51 5.57 -4.28
C VAL A 184 9.66 5.03 -5.70
N TYR A 185 8.67 4.32 -6.23
CA TYR A 185 8.70 3.81 -7.60
C TYR A 185 8.87 4.95 -8.63
N LEU A 186 8.04 6.00 -8.53
CA LEU A 186 8.05 7.11 -9.48
C LEU A 186 9.41 7.81 -9.50
N ASN A 187 9.96 8.15 -8.33
CA ASN A 187 11.24 8.86 -8.26
C ASN A 187 12.42 7.94 -8.66
N ALA A 188 12.36 6.64 -8.39
CA ALA A 188 13.39 5.69 -8.81
C ALA A 188 13.51 5.54 -10.34
N LEU A 189 12.49 5.93 -11.13
CA LEU A 189 12.54 5.91 -12.60
C LEU A 189 13.63 6.82 -13.18
N THR A 190 14.06 7.86 -12.44
CA THR A 190 15.16 8.75 -12.85
C THR A 190 16.52 8.05 -12.80
N GLY A 191 16.64 6.94 -12.07
CA GLY A 191 17.92 6.27 -11.80
C GLY A 191 18.74 6.91 -10.68
N GLU A 192 18.22 7.95 -10.04
CA GLU A 192 18.79 8.55 -8.83
C GLU A 192 18.28 7.84 -7.59
N GLY A 193 19.02 7.93 -6.49
CA GLY A 193 18.62 7.33 -5.22
C GLY A 193 17.36 8.00 -4.65
N VAL A 194 16.53 7.20 -3.99
CA VAL A 194 15.35 7.69 -3.25
C VAL A 194 15.61 7.53 -1.76
N HIS A 195 15.50 8.61 -1.00
CA HIS A 195 15.76 8.66 0.44
C HIS A 195 14.51 9.02 1.22
#